data_5cbc09d5c7ec7a8d83d3d68398f6a01d
#
_entry.id   5cbc09d5c7ec7a8d83d3d68398f6a01d
#
_cell.length_a   1.000
_cell.length_b   1.000
_cell.length_c   1.000
_cell.angle_alpha   90.00
_cell.angle_beta   90.00
_cell.angle_gamma   90.00
#
_symmetry.space_group_name_H-M   'P 1'
#
loop_
_entity.id
_entity.type
_entity.pdbx_description
1 polymer ?
#
loop_
_entity_poly.entity_id
_entity_poly.type
_entity_poly.pdbx_seq_one_letter_code
_entity_poly.pdbx_strand_id
1 'polypeptide(L)'
;MAPRSVQIVLFDGFELLDVFGPVELFGLLPEHFAVTFLAPGEAPVRSSQGVTVNADHTYAAAPAPDITLVPGGLATREVITDEAFLAWLRGHGTTARLVTSVCTGSALLAAAGLLEGYRATSNKYAFRWVETFGSTVEWVPHARWVEDRDRWTSSGVAAGMDMTVALIRALYGDDVAAEATGMAELDYRTDSTQDPFAALHGL
;
A
#
# COMPACT_ATOMS: atom_id res chain seq x y z
N MET A 1 -9.36 22.76 -4.12
CA MET A 1 -7.91 22.43 -4.28
C MET A 1 -7.83 21.38 -5.37
N ALA A 2 -6.70 21.22 -6.07
CA ALA A 2 -6.55 20.10 -6.98
C ALA A 2 -6.57 18.77 -6.20
N PRO A 3 -7.14 17.68 -6.77
CA PRO A 3 -7.11 16.38 -6.14
C PRO A 3 -5.67 15.92 -5.90
N ARG A 4 -5.45 15.18 -4.80
CA ARG A 4 -4.14 14.57 -4.50
C ARG A 4 -3.86 13.44 -5.46
N SER A 5 -2.66 13.41 -6.01
CA SER A 5 -2.22 12.30 -6.86
C SER A 5 -1.93 11.06 -6.01
N VAL A 6 -2.57 9.94 -6.36
CA VAL A 6 -2.34 8.62 -5.75
C VAL A 6 -1.73 7.73 -6.82
N GLN A 7 -0.50 7.28 -6.60
CA GLN A 7 0.19 6.39 -7.54
C GLN A 7 0.31 4.98 -6.99
N ILE A 8 -0.23 4.04 -7.74
CA ILE A 8 -0.23 2.61 -7.40
C ILE A 8 0.91 1.93 -8.15
N VAL A 9 1.84 1.34 -7.42
CA VAL A 9 3.00 0.65 -8.00
C VAL A 9 2.59 -0.77 -8.39
N LEU A 10 2.53 -1.08 -9.70
CA LEU A 10 2.21 -2.41 -10.19
C LEU A 10 3.47 -3.16 -10.63
N PHE A 11 3.53 -4.43 -10.32
CA PHE A 11 4.50 -5.41 -10.81
C PHE A 11 3.80 -6.73 -11.10
N ASP A 12 4.32 -7.56 -11.99
CA ASP A 12 3.70 -8.86 -12.28
C ASP A 12 3.55 -9.71 -11.02
N GLY A 13 2.36 -10.30 -10.84
CA GLY A 13 2.03 -11.12 -9.68
C GLY A 13 1.63 -10.31 -8.43
N PHE A 14 1.30 -9.02 -8.56
CA PHE A 14 0.74 -8.25 -7.45
C PHE A 14 -0.59 -8.86 -6.96
N GLU A 15 -0.90 -8.69 -5.68
CA GLU A 15 -2.19 -9.12 -5.10
C GLU A 15 -3.30 -8.15 -5.52
N LEU A 16 -4.32 -8.69 -6.19
CA LEU A 16 -5.37 -7.88 -6.84
C LEU A 16 -6.08 -6.94 -5.86
N LEU A 17 -6.51 -7.44 -4.71
CA LEU A 17 -7.30 -6.64 -3.77
C LEU A 17 -6.45 -5.64 -2.99
N ASP A 18 -5.13 -5.87 -2.86
CA ASP A 18 -4.21 -4.88 -2.29
C ASP A 18 -4.20 -3.58 -3.10
N VAL A 19 -4.50 -3.68 -4.39
CA VAL A 19 -4.61 -2.57 -5.33
C VAL A 19 -6.05 -2.07 -5.40
N PHE A 20 -6.99 -2.93 -5.81
CA PHE A 20 -8.33 -2.48 -6.19
C PHE A 20 -9.22 -2.16 -5.00
N GLY A 21 -8.95 -2.67 -3.80
CA GLY A 21 -9.65 -2.23 -2.59
C GLY A 21 -9.40 -0.75 -2.28
N PRO A 22 -8.14 -0.31 -2.13
CA PRO A 22 -7.82 1.11 -1.99
C PRO A 22 -8.25 1.97 -3.19
N VAL A 23 -8.06 1.49 -4.41
CA VAL A 23 -8.42 2.21 -5.64
C VAL A 23 -9.92 2.52 -5.70
N GLU A 24 -10.77 1.58 -5.31
CA GLU A 24 -12.22 1.80 -5.21
C GLU A 24 -12.52 2.99 -4.30
N LEU A 25 -12.00 2.98 -3.09
CA LEU A 25 -12.27 4.02 -2.10
C LEU A 25 -11.74 5.41 -2.51
N PHE A 26 -10.55 5.47 -3.10
CA PHE A 26 -10.03 6.73 -3.63
C PHE A 26 -10.82 7.18 -4.87
N GLY A 27 -11.21 6.25 -5.75
CA GLY A 27 -11.92 6.51 -6.99
C GLY A 27 -13.34 7.02 -6.79
N LEU A 28 -13.99 6.66 -5.66
CA LEU A 28 -15.29 7.20 -5.26
C LEU A 28 -15.23 8.68 -4.87
N LEU A 29 -14.04 9.24 -4.65
CA LEU A 29 -13.81 10.61 -4.22
C LEU A 29 -12.97 11.41 -5.24
N PRO A 30 -13.41 11.57 -6.50
CA PRO A 30 -12.59 12.17 -7.57
C PRO A 30 -12.24 13.64 -7.35
N GLU A 31 -12.97 14.34 -6.51
CA GLU A 31 -12.64 15.74 -6.12
C GLU A 31 -11.46 15.81 -5.15
N HIS A 32 -11.17 14.70 -4.46
CA HIS A 32 -10.12 14.59 -3.46
C HIS A 32 -8.89 13.84 -3.96
N PHE A 33 -9.06 12.85 -4.84
CA PHE A 33 -8.00 11.95 -5.30
C PHE A 33 -8.01 11.74 -6.82
N ALA A 34 -6.81 11.69 -7.40
CA ALA A 34 -6.57 11.28 -8.78
C ALA A 34 -5.66 10.05 -8.77
N VAL A 35 -6.22 8.88 -9.07
CA VAL A 35 -5.49 7.61 -9.05
C VAL A 35 -4.84 7.37 -10.40
N THR A 36 -3.57 6.93 -10.38
CA THR A 36 -2.84 6.47 -11.56
C THR A 36 -2.03 5.23 -11.23
N PHE A 37 -1.82 4.38 -12.24
CA PHE A 37 -1.05 3.15 -12.16
C PHE A 37 0.34 3.32 -12.76
N LEU A 38 1.35 2.80 -12.07
CA LEU A 38 2.73 2.76 -12.52
C LEU A 38 3.15 1.31 -12.82
N ALA A 39 3.92 1.08 -13.89
CA ALA A 39 4.44 -0.22 -14.26
C ALA A 39 5.92 -0.16 -14.70
N PRO A 40 6.62 -1.29 -14.75
CA PRO A 40 8.02 -1.33 -15.21
C PRO A 40 8.20 -0.84 -16.65
N GLY A 41 7.20 -1.04 -17.51
CA GLY A 41 7.21 -0.71 -18.93
C GLY A 41 5.78 -0.47 -19.44
N GLU A 42 5.65 -0.36 -20.77
CA GLU A 42 4.37 -0.09 -21.44
C GLU A 42 3.47 -1.35 -21.55
N ALA A 43 4.03 -2.55 -21.33
CA ALA A 43 3.26 -3.79 -21.37
C ALA A 43 2.29 -3.85 -20.18
N PRO A 44 1.07 -4.40 -20.38
CA PRO A 44 0.14 -4.62 -19.29
C PRO A 44 0.73 -5.53 -18.20
N VAL A 45 0.42 -5.23 -16.94
CA VAL A 45 0.87 -5.99 -15.77
C VAL A 45 -0.23 -6.97 -15.34
N ARG A 46 0.16 -8.18 -14.97
CA ARG A 46 -0.77 -9.24 -14.56
C ARG A 46 -0.75 -9.48 -13.06
N SER A 47 -1.92 -9.47 -12.44
CA SER A 47 -2.07 -9.82 -11.02
C SER A 47 -1.89 -11.32 -10.77
N SER A 48 -1.68 -11.72 -9.52
CA SER A 48 -1.65 -13.13 -9.10
C SER A 48 -2.96 -13.87 -9.35
N GLN A 49 -4.09 -13.16 -9.43
CA GLN A 49 -5.41 -13.72 -9.78
C GLN A 49 -5.66 -13.74 -11.30
N GLY A 50 -4.69 -13.31 -12.10
CA GLY A 50 -4.76 -13.39 -13.56
C GLY A 50 -5.43 -12.21 -14.26
N VAL A 51 -5.81 -11.16 -13.53
CA VAL A 51 -6.34 -9.93 -14.10
C VAL A 51 -5.20 -9.10 -14.68
N THR A 52 -5.40 -8.59 -15.90
CA THR A 52 -4.42 -7.74 -16.59
C THR A 52 -4.82 -6.28 -16.48
N VAL A 53 -3.85 -5.43 -16.12
CA VAL A 53 -4.03 -3.99 -15.90
C VAL A 53 -3.05 -3.21 -16.76
N ASN A 54 -3.54 -2.19 -17.46
CA ASN A 54 -2.69 -1.21 -18.13
C ASN A 54 -2.28 -0.12 -17.14
N ALA A 55 -1.02 0.29 -17.19
CA ALA A 55 -0.55 1.42 -16.40
C ALA A 55 -0.68 2.74 -17.17
N ASP A 56 -0.80 3.84 -16.42
CA ASP A 56 -0.84 5.19 -16.97
C ASP A 56 0.56 5.72 -17.29
N HIS A 57 1.55 5.28 -16.49
CA HIS A 57 2.94 5.68 -16.66
C HIS A 57 3.89 4.52 -16.42
N THR A 58 5.03 4.56 -17.08
CA THR A 58 6.15 3.69 -16.70
C THR A 58 6.83 4.25 -15.44
N TYR A 59 7.56 3.41 -14.71
CA TYR A 59 8.34 3.85 -13.55
C TYR A 59 9.27 5.02 -13.88
N ALA A 60 9.90 4.99 -15.07
CA ALA A 60 10.82 6.02 -15.51
C ALA A 60 10.15 7.37 -15.82
N ALA A 61 8.88 7.35 -16.18
CA ALA A 61 8.10 8.55 -16.54
C ALA A 61 7.15 9.02 -15.43
N ALA A 62 7.17 8.35 -14.27
CA ALA A 62 6.29 8.66 -13.15
C ALA A 62 6.56 10.07 -12.60
N PRO A 63 5.54 10.95 -12.52
CA PRO A 63 5.69 12.23 -11.82
C PRO A 63 5.78 12.04 -10.31
N ALA A 64 6.21 13.06 -9.57
CA ALA A 64 6.22 13.01 -8.11
C ALA A 64 4.77 12.94 -7.56
N PRO A 65 4.42 11.96 -6.70
CA PRO A 65 3.07 11.79 -6.18
C PRO A 65 2.84 12.53 -4.86
N ASP A 66 1.56 12.77 -4.52
CA ASP A 66 1.20 13.05 -3.14
C ASP A 66 1.22 11.77 -2.29
N ILE A 67 0.69 10.67 -2.84
CA ILE A 67 0.59 9.37 -2.17
C ILE A 67 1.13 8.29 -3.09
N THR A 68 2.04 7.45 -2.59
CA THR A 68 2.47 6.21 -3.25
C THR A 68 1.90 5.02 -2.49
N LEU A 69 1.28 4.06 -3.19
CA LEU A 69 0.82 2.80 -2.63
C LEU A 69 1.55 1.63 -3.28
N VAL A 70 2.16 0.79 -2.43
CA VAL A 70 2.88 -0.42 -2.84
C VAL A 70 2.09 -1.64 -2.38
N PRO A 71 1.51 -2.43 -3.30
CA PRO A 71 0.80 -3.66 -2.97
C PRO A 71 1.77 -4.79 -2.61
N GLY A 72 1.21 -5.84 -2.02
CA GLY A 72 1.92 -7.10 -1.84
C GLY A 72 1.59 -8.14 -2.89
N GLY A 73 1.74 -9.38 -2.50
CA GLY A 73 1.55 -10.57 -3.31
C GLY A 73 2.72 -11.54 -3.14
N LEU A 74 2.55 -12.78 -3.59
CA LEU A 74 3.64 -13.78 -3.52
C LEU A 74 4.86 -13.36 -4.33
N ALA A 75 4.66 -12.61 -5.42
CA ALA A 75 5.73 -12.09 -6.27
C ALA A 75 6.67 -11.11 -5.55
N THR A 76 6.28 -10.55 -4.40
CA THR A 76 7.19 -9.70 -3.62
C THR A 76 8.49 -10.41 -3.23
N ARG A 77 8.47 -11.75 -3.12
CA ARG A 77 9.68 -12.55 -2.83
C ARG A 77 10.71 -12.54 -3.95
N GLU A 78 10.24 -12.36 -5.17
CA GLU A 78 11.09 -12.22 -6.36
C GLU A 78 11.47 -10.75 -6.59
N VAL A 79 10.47 -9.87 -6.57
CA VAL A 79 10.66 -8.42 -6.80
C VAL A 79 11.65 -7.81 -5.80
N ILE A 80 11.68 -8.29 -4.55
CA ILE A 80 12.60 -7.78 -3.51
C ILE A 80 14.08 -8.05 -3.84
N THR A 81 14.38 -8.91 -4.78
CA THR A 81 15.75 -9.19 -5.25
C THR A 81 16.18 -8.32 -6.42
N ASP A 82 15.25 -7.55 -7.00
CA ASP A 82 15.53 -6.60 -8.08
C ASP A 82 16.07 -5.28 -7.51
N GLU A 83 17.40 -5.15 -7.53
CA GLU A 83 18.08 -3.95 -7.02
C GLU A 83 17.69 -2.67 -7.80
N ALA A 84 17.40 -2.80 -9.10
CA ALA A 84 17.01 -1.66 -9.93
C ALA A 84 15.61 -1.15 -9.53
N PHE A 85 14.67 -2.08 -9.30
CA PHE A 85 13.36 -1.76 -8.76
C PHE A 85 13.46 -1.11 -7.37
N LEU A 86 14.24 -1.67 -6.45
CA LEU A 86 14.40 -1.13 -5.10
C LEU A 86 15.03 0.27 -5.11
N ALA A 87 16.02 0.49 -5.98
CA ALA A 87 16.64 1.81 -6.14
C ALA A 87 15.64 2.85 -6.70
N TRP A 88 14.85 2.46 -7.70
CA TRP A 88 13.77 3.29 -8.21
C TRP A 88 12.71 3.57 -7.13
N LEU A 89 12.24 2.54 -6.43
CA LEU A 89 11.21 2.67 -5.38
C LEU A 89 11.68 3.62 -4.26
N ARG A 90 12.94 3.51 -3.85
CA ARG A 90 13.56 4.45 -2.90
C ARG A 90 13.50 5.89 -3.40
N GLY A 91 13.95 6.13 -4.63
CA GLY A 91 13.94 7.45 -5.25
C GLY A 91 12.52 8.01 -5.33
N HIS A 92 11.60 7.23 -5.88
CA HIS A 92 10.20 7.59 -6.03
C HIS A 92 9.51 7.86 -4.67
N GLY A 93 9.66 6.97 -3.70
CA GLY A 93 9.08 7.11 -2.36
C GLY A 93 9.59 8.32 -1.59
N THR A 94 10.84 8.77 -1.83
CA THR A 94 11.36 10.00 -1.20
C THR A 94 10.75 11.28 -1.76
N THR A 95 10.12 11.23 -2.94
CA THR A 95 9.40 12.36 -3.53
C THR A 95 7.94 12.43 -3.08
N ALA A 96 7.38 11.33 -2.58
CA ALA A 96 6.01 11.25 -2.11
C ALA A 96 5.83 11.96 -0.76
N ARG A 97 4.68 12.60 -0.56
CA ARG A 97 4.29 13.14 0.75
C ARG A 97 3.89 12.05 1.73
N LEU A 98 3.23 11.01 1.22
CA LEU A 98 2.84 9.83 1.99
C LEU A 98 3.26 8.57 1.22
N VAL A 99 3.89 7.64 1.92
CA VAL A 99 4.22 6.32 1.39
C VAL A 99 3.39 5.27 2.10
N THR A 100 2.62 4.53 1.34
CA THR A 100 1.70 3.53 1.87
C THR A 100 1.99 2.15 1.31
N SER A 101 1.66 1.11 2.06
CA SER A 101 1.72 -0.26 1.56
C SER A 101 0.60 -1.13 2.12
N VAL A 102 0.20 -2.10 1.33
CA VAL A 102 -0.72 -3.17 1.74
C VAL A 102 0.04 -4.49 1.74
N CYS A 103 -0.26 -5.36 2.72
CA CYS A 103 0.25 -6.73 2.75
C CYS A 103 1.79 -6.79 2.76
N THR A 104 2.39 -7.62 1.91
CA THR A 104 3.85 -7.75 1.78
C THR A 104 4.54 -6.61 1.02
N GLY A 105 3.79 -5.60 0.56
CA GLY A 105 4.37 -4.37 0.02
C GLY A 105 5.26 -3.64 1.02
N SER A 106 5.01 -3.79 2.32
CA SER A 106 5.87 -3.26 3.37
C SER A 106 7.28 -3.88 3.38
N ALA A 107 7.45 -5.13 2.92
CA ALA A 107 8.78 -5.73 2.74
C ALA A 107 9.58 -5.00 1.65
N LEU A 108 8.92 -4.65 0.54
CA LEU A 108 9.55 -3.87 -0.54
C LEU A 108 9.96 -2.48 -0.06
N LEU A 109 9.09 -1.81 0.72
CA LEU A 109 9.42 -0.52 1.33
C LEU A 109 10.59 -0.62 2.31
N ALA A 110 10.62 -1.67 3.14
CA ALA A 110 11.72 -1.90 4.09
C ALA A 110 13.04 -2.18 3.37
N ALA A 111 13.03 -3.07 2.36
CA ALA A 111 14.21 -3.36 1.55
C ALA A 111 14.70 -2.13 0.76
N ALA A 112 13.80 -1.28 0.30
CA ALA A 112 14.14 0.00 -0.30
C ALA A 112 14.68 1.04 0.71
N GLY A 113 14.64 0.77 2.03
CA GLY A 113 15.08 1.68 3.09
C GLY A 113 14.08 2.79 3.41
N LEU A 114 12.84 2.69 2.96
CA LEU A 114 11.79 3.70 3.16
C LEU A 114 11.08 3.59 4.52
N LEU A 115 11.31 2.50 5.26
CA LEU A 115 10.74 2.28 6.59
C LEU A 115 11.77 2.34 7.73
N GLU A 116 13.04 2.69 7.44
CA GLU A 116 14.07 2.79 8.48
C GLU A 116 13.70 3.84 9.55
N GLY A 117 13.67 3.43 10.82
CA GLY A 117 13.27 4.27 11.95
C GLY A 117 11.77 4.57 12.04
N TYR A 118 10.95 3.79 11.34
CA TYR A 118 9.48 3.85 11.40
C TYR A 118 8.91 2.59 12.06
N ARG A 119 7.71 2.75 12.62
CA ARG A 119 6.83 1.64 12.98
C ARG A 119 6.11 1.17 11.72
N ALA A 120 5.96 -0.16 11.58
CA ALA A 120 5.29 -0.73 10.42
C ALA A 120 4.61 -2.07 10.75
N THR A 121 3.65 -2.45 9.93
CA THR A 121 3.07 -3.80 9.96
C THR A 121 3.02 -4.41 8.57
N SER A 122 2.58 -5.66 8.49
CA SER A 122 2.50 -6.42 7.25
C SER A 122 1.44 -7.52 7.32
N ASN A 123 1.31 -8.25 6.22
CA ASN A 123 0.53 -9.48 6.14
C ASN A 123 0.93 -10.47 7.24
N LYS A 124 -0.04 -11.00 7.99
CA LYS A 124 0.24 -11.85 9.16
C LYS A 124 0.78 -13.23 8.77
N TYR A 125 0.30 -13.79 7.66
CA TYR A 125 0.82 -15.05 7.13
C TYR A 125 2.31 -14.97 6.75
N ALA A 126 2.73 -13.83 6.20
CA ALA A 126 4.11 -13.62 5.76
C ALA A 126 4.97 -12.84 6.76
N PHE A 127 4.44 -12.50 7.94
CA PHE A 127 5.04 -11.53 8.87
C PHE A 127 6.47 -11.90 9.25
N ARG A 128 6.73 -13.18 9.59
CA ARG A 128 8.06 -13.66 9.98
C ARG A 128 9.11 -13.50 8.87
N TRP A 129 8.68 -13.55 7.61
CA TRP A 129 9.57 -13.26 6.49
C TRP A 129 9.76 -11.74 6.32
N VAL A 130 8.70 -10.96 6.46
CA VAL A 130 8.76 -9.51 6.28
C VAL A 130 9.64 -8.84 7.34
N GLU A 131 9.54 -9.26 8.60
CA GLU A 131 10.32 -8.68 9.70
C GLU A 131 11.85 -8.87 9.57
N THR A 132 12.29 -9.69 8.61
CA THR A 132 13.73 -9.85 8.32
C THR A 132 14.30 -8.70 7.49
N PHE A 133 13.46 -7.81 6.95
CA PHE A 133 13.86 -6.66 6.17
C PHE A 133 13.83 -5.37 7.00
N GLY A 134 14.76 -4.47 6.69
CA GLY A 134 14.92 -3.21 7.42
C GLY A 134 15.68 -3.41 8.74
N SER A 135 16.70 -2.61 8.95
CA SER A 135 17.59 -2.77 10.11
C SER A 135 17.08 -2.08 11.37
N THR A 136 16.25 -1.05 11.21
CA THR A 136 15.72 -0.20 12.30
C THR A 136 14.20 -0.04 12.24
N VAL A 137 13.52 -0.90 11.52
CA VAL A 137 12.04 -0.91 11.45
C VAL A 137 11.48 -1.51 12.74
N GLU A 138 10.57 -0.80 13.41
CA GLU A 138 9.82 -1.33 14.53
C GLU A 138 8.57 -2.07 14.02
N TRP A 139 8.68 -3.37 13.83
CA TRP A 139 7.59 -4.20 13.34
C TRP A 139 6.53 -4.46 14.41
N VAL A 140 5.26 -4.17 14.09
CA VAL A 140 4.10 -4.28 14.98
C VAL A 140 3.22 -5.46 14.54
N PRO A 141 3.41 -6.67 15.11
CA PRO A 141 2.80 -7.90 14.63
C PRO A 141 1.27 -7.95 14.78
N HIS A 142 0.73 -7.29 15.81
CA HIS A 142 -0.70 -7.34 16.09
C HIS A 142 -1.52 -6.26 15.39
N ALA A 143 -0.87 -5.22 14.84
CA ALA A 143 -1.58 -4.11 14.22
C ALA A 143 -2.29 -4.52 12.93
N ARG A 144 -3.48 -4.03 12.75
CA ARG A 144 -4.25 -4.10 11.50
C ARG A 144 -3.67 -3.15 10.45
N TRP A 145 -3.33 -1.94 10.87
CA TRP A 145 -2.47 -1.02 10.14
C TRP A 145 -1.68 -0.17 11.15
N VAL A 146 -0.60 0.42 10.66
CA VAL A 146 0.23 1.35 11.39
C VAL A 146 0.29 2.65 10.62
N GLU A 147 -0.04 3.74 11.30
CA GLU A 147 0.27 5.11 10.90
C GLU A 147 1.49 5.56 11.71
N ASP A 148 2.54 5.94 11.03
CA ASP A 148 3.69 6.56 11.67
C ASP A 148 4.21 7.70 10.78
N ARG A 149 3.90 8.92 11.19
CA ARG A 149 4.26 10.14 10.45
C ARG A 149 3.72 10.10 9.00
N ASP A 150 4.60 10.00 8.04
CA ASP A 150 4.30 9.96 6.61
C ASP A 150 4.34 8.53 6.01
N ARG A 151 4.37 7.51 6.86
CA ARG A 151 4.34 6.09 6.48
C ARG A 151 3.10 5.40 7.00
N TRP A 152 2.38 4.73 6.09
CA TRP A 152 1.19 3.96 6.41
C TRP A 152 1.33 2.55 5.87
N THR A 153 1.24 1.56 6.74
CA THR A 153 1.38 0.15 6.34
C THR A 153 0.23 -0.67 6.89
N SER A 154 -0.40 -1.50 6.07
CA SER A 154 -1.48 -2.38 6.53
C SER A 154 -1.10 -3.85 6.50
N SER A 155 -1.86 -4.61 7.25
CA SER A 155 -1.89 -6.06 7.19
C SER A 155 -2.38 -6.57 5.83
N GLY A 156 -2.69 -7.87 5.71
CA GLY A 156 -3.01 -8.52 4.45
C GLY A 156 -4.36 -8.14 3.88
N VAL A 157 -4.35 -7.99 2.60
CA VAL A 157 -5.45 -7.91 1.63
C VAL A 157 -6.58 -6.96 2.05
N ALA A 158 -7.61 -7.45 2.74
CA ALA A 158 -8.76 -6.63 3.15
C ALA A 158 -8.40 -5.47 4.12
N ALA A 159 -7.30 -5.61 4.87
CA ALA A 159 -6.82 -4.54 5.77
C ALA A 159 -6.39 -3.27 5.03
N GLY A 160 -6.05 -3.39 3.74
CA GLY A 160 -5.76 -2.25 2.88
C GLY A 160 -6.93 -1.29 2.78
N MET A 161 -8.16 -1.80 2.71
CA MET A 161 -9.36 -0.96 2.70
C MET A 161 -9.57 -0.25 4.05
N ASP A 162 -9.41 -0.96 5.17
CA ASP A 162 -9.53 -0.35 6.51
C ASP A 162 -8.52 0.79 6.69
N MET A 163 -7.27 0.57 6.28
CA MET A 163 -6.21 1.59 6.29
C MET A 163 -6.55 2.76 5.37
N THR A 164 -7.09 2.49 4.18
CA THR A 164 -7.45 3.55 3.23
C THR A 164 -8.56 4.43 3.76
N VAL A 165 -9.59 3.86 4.41
CA VAL A 165 -10.62 4.65 5.10
C VAL A 165 -10.01 5.51 6.22
N ALA A 166 -9.09 4.94 7.01
CA ALA A 166 -8.40 5.70 8.06
C ALA A 166 -7.55 6.84 7.48
N LEU A 167 -6.87 6.60 6.35
CA LEU A 167 -6.09 7.62 5.65
C LEU A 167 -6.97 8.75 5.08
N ILE A 168 -8.10 8.41 4.44
CA ILE A 168 -9.07 9.40 3.96
C ILE A 168 -9.56 10.26 5.13
N ARG A 169 -9.91 9.62 6.24
CA ARG A 169 -10.33 10.31 7.47
C ARG A 169 -9.25 11.28 8.00
N ALA A 170 -8.01 10.83 8.05
CA ALA A 170 -6.88 11.65 8.51
C ALA A 170 -6.63 12.88 7.62
N LEU A 171 -6.88 12.75 6.32
CA LEU A 171 -6.64 13.81 5.34
C LEU A 171 -7.81 14.79 5.20
N TYR A 172 -9.06 14.32 5.33
CA TYR A 172 -10.25 15.08 4.95
C TYR A 172 -11.38 15.05 5.99
N GLY A 173 -11.24 14.27 7.07
CA GLY A 173 -12.24 14.17 8.14
C GLY A 173 -13.24 13.03 7.97
N ASP A 174 -14.08 12.90 9.00
CA ASP A 174 -15.04 11.79 9.11
C ASP A 174 -16.12 11.80 8.01
N ASP A 175 -16.58 12.98 7.60
CA ASP A 175 -17.67 13.12 6.63
C ASP A 175 -17.25 12.56 5.25
N VAL A 176 -16.02 12.88 4.80
CA VAL A 176 -15.49 12.39 3.52
C VAL A 176 -15.21 10.88 3.56
N ALA A 177 -14.71 10.38 4.70
CA ALA A 177 -14.54 8.94 4.89
C ALA A 177 -15.88 8.20 4.90
N ALA A 178 -16.92 8.77 5.53
CA ALA A 178 -18.26 8.22 5.55
C ALA A 178 -18.92 8.23 4.16
N GLU A 179 -18.64 9.23 3.34
CA GLU A 179 -19.10 9.30 1.94
C GLU A 179 -18.57 8.11 1.13
N ALA A 180 -17.24 7.88 1.14
CA ALA A 180 -16.63 6.77 0.42
C ALA A 180 -17.16 5.41 0.89
N THR A 181 -17.22 5.19 2.22
CA THR A 181 -17.68 3.91 2.78
C THR A 181 -19.17 3.69 2.57
N GLY A 182 -19.98 4.76 2.59
CA GLY A 182 -21.41 4.69 2.30
C GLY A 182 -21.69 4.35 0.84
N MET A 183 -20.94 4.92 -0.11
CA MET A 183 -21.08 4.61 -1.53
C MET A 183 -20.64 3.17 -1.84
N ALA A 184 -19.60 2.69 -1.17
CA ALA A 184 -19.11 1.31 -1.31
C ALA A 184 -19.93 0.28 -0.51
N GLU A 185 -20.87 0.70 0.34
CA GLU A 185 -21.57 -0.15 1.33
C GLU A 185 -20.57 -0.99 2.14
N LEU A 186 -19.42 -0.40 2.49
CA LEU A 186 -18.31 -1.08 3.13
C LEU A 186 -18.46 -1.12 4.65
N ASP A 187 -18.54 -2.33 5.22
CA ASP A 187 -18.32 -2.58 6.65
C ASP A 187 -16.81 -2.74 6.90
N TYR A 188 -16.20 -1.86 7.68
CA TYR A 188 -14.76 -1.77 7.88
C TYR A 188 -14.40 -1.69 9.36
N ARG A 189 -13.16 -2.09 9.66
CA ARG A 189 -12.62 -2.01 11.03
C ARG A 189 -12.06 -0.62 11.31
N THR A 190 -12.29 -0.16 12.55
CA THR A 190 -11.81 1.15 13.02
C THR A 190 -10.65 1.05 14.01
N ASP A 191 -10.41 -0.14 14.58
CA ASP A 191 -9.29 -0.38 15.50
C ASP A 191 -8.05 -0.83 14.74
N SER A 192 -7.04 0.05 14.68
CA SER A 192 -5.77 -0.22 14.02
C SER A 192 -4.88 -1.18 14.80
N THR A 193 -5.12 -1.35 16.10
CA THR A 193 -4.20 -2.04 17.01
C THR A 193 -4.37 -3.56 17.03
N GLN A 194 -5.51 -4.05 16.52
CA GLN A 194 -5.90 -5.45 16.62
C GLN A 194 -6.20 -6.07 15.26
N ASP A 195 -5.32 -6.98 14.83
CA ASP A 195 -5.60 -7.83 13.68
C ASP A 195 -5.95 -9.25 14.15
N PRO A 196 -7.18 -9.73 13.89
CA PRO A 196 -7.61 -11.06 14.36
C PRO A 196 -6.78 -12.20 13.77
N PHE A 197 -6.07 -11.96 12.67
CA PHE A 197 -5.22 -12.96 12.03
C PHE A 197 -3.83 -13.10 12.67
N ALA A 198 -3.42 -12.17 13.56
CA ALA A 198 -2.14 -12.26 14.25
C ALA A 198 -2.03 -13.55 15.08
N ALA A 199 -3.03 -13.82 15.93
CA ALA A 199 -3.07 -15.03 16.75
C ALA A 199 -3.13 -16.33 15.91
N LEU A 200 -3.81 -16.29 14.74
CA LEU A 200 -3.89 -17.42 13.81
C LEU A 200 -2.50 -17.83 13.28
N HIS A 201 -1.59 -16.88 13.17
CA HIS A 201 -0.24 -17.12 12.66
C HIS A 201 0.85 -17.10 13.75
N GLY A 202 0.44 -17.19 15.03
CA GLY A 202 1.36 -17.28 16.16
C GLY A 202 2.21 -16.02 16.39
N LEU A 203 1.61 -14.88 16.16
CA LEU A 203 2.20 -13.57 16.40
C LEU A 203 1.70 -12.96 17.70
#